data_cedf81f88b62679b060ba85073559090
#
_entry.id   cedf81f88b62679b060ba85073559090
#
_cell.length_a   1.000
_cell.length_b   1.000
_cell.length_c   1.000
_cell.angle_alpha   90.00
_cell.angle_beta   90.00
_cell.angle_gamma   90.00
#
_symmetry.space_group_name_H-M   'P 1'
#
loop_
_entity.id
_entity.type
_entity.pdbx_description
1 polymer ?
#
loop_
_entity_poly.entity_id
_entity_poly.type
_entity_poly.pdbx_seq_one_letter_code
_entity_poly.pdbx_strand_id
1 'polypeptide(L)'
;LIKTALDVAEKDYLVTLGITPTFPSTGYGYIQQGEPLSGEYKYPVYTVKRFKEKPDETTAQKLLGSGDHSWNSGMFVWRVDTILAEIEKQMPELFHAVDEIASAWNTPERDDILRSQWQDLKSQTIDYGIMEKAERVAVLPAGGLGWSDVGSWDSLFEVLLPDKNGNVATNAEHHLALDTHNTLIYSASDQRLVVTIGLDDFVVVDAGDVLMICKTDQSQKVRD
;
A
#
# COMPACT_ATOMS: atom_id res chain seq x y z
N LEU A 1 -4.35 7.50 16.77
CA LEU A 1 -3.41 7.83 15.69
C LEU A 1 -4.03 8.80 14.68
N ILE A 2 -5.13 8.47 14.01
CA ILE A 2 -5.74 9.30 12.93
C ILE A 2 -6.04 10.73 13.41
N LYS A 3 -6.60 10.90 14.62
CA LYS A 3 -6.85 12.26 15.15
C LYS A 3 -5.55 13.06 15.28
N THR A 4 -4.47 12.45 15.80
CA THR A 4 -3.17 13.12 15.86
C THR A 4 -2.62 13.45 14.46
N ALA A 5 -2.82 12.54 13.50
CA ALA A 5 -2.41 12.79 12.11
C ALA A 5 -3.18 14.00 11.50
N LEU A 6 -4.47 14.15 11.80
CA LEU A 6 -5.26 15.32 11.40
C LEU A 6 -4.73 16.61 12.06
N ASP A 7 -4.48 16.58 13.39
CA ASP A 7 -3.94 17.74 14.12
C ASP A 7 -2.57 18.22 13.56
N VAL A 8 -1.79 17.29 13.01
CA VAL A 8 -0.50 17.59 12.34
C VAL A 8 -0.71 18.09 10.91
N ALA A 9 -1.64 17.48 10.16
CA ALA A 9 -1.96 17.88 8.80
C ALA A 9 -2.54 19.30 8.75
N GLU A 10 -3.29 19.73 9.78
CA GLU A 10 -3.78 21.12 9.92
C GLU A 10 -2.64 22.16 10.00
N LYS A 11 -1.42 21.74 10.26
CA LYS A 11 -0.20 22.57 10.26
C LYS A 11 0.59 22.46 8.95
N ASP A 12 -0.05 22.11 7.86
CA ASP A 12 0.51 21.99 6.50
C ASP A 12 1.63 20.93 6.37
N TYR A 13 1.52 19.82 7.13
CA TYR A 13 2.37 18.65 6.94
C TYR A 13 1.67 17.60 6.07
N LEU A 14 2.44 16.95 5.22
CA LEU A 14 2.06 15.68 4.64
C LEU A 14 2.38 14.59 5.67
N VAL A 15 1.36 13.94 6.19
CA VAL A 15 1.51 12.99 7.29
C VAL A 15 1.39 11.57 6.78
N THR A 16 2.29 10.68 7.22
CA THR A 16 2.19 9.24 6.98
C THR A 16 2.28 8.45 8.27
N LEU A 17 1.72 7.23 8.27
CA LEU A 17 1.86 6.30 9.39
C LEU A 17 3.06 5.38 9.12
N GLY A 18 3.96 5.30 10.10
CA GLY A 18 5.17 4.49 10.03
C GLY A 18 5.01 3.17 10.78
N ILE A 19 5.12 2.06 10.08
CA ILE A 19 5.05 0.71 10.65
C ILE A 19 6.43 0.27 11.11
N THR A 20 6.50 -0.36 12.27
CA THR A 20 7.78 -0.88 12.80
C THR A 20 8.29 -2.03 11.91
N PRO A 21 9.48 -1.91 11.30
CA PRO A 21 10.03 -2.97 10.47
C PRO A 21 10.39 -4.20 11.32
N THR A 22 10.01 -5.39 10.84
CA THR A 22 10.32 -6.67 11.50
C THR A 22 11.25 -7.55 10.68
N PHE A 23 11.43 -7.25 9.38
CA PHE A 23 12.34 -7.94 8.46
C PHE A 23 12.82 -6.96 7.37
N PRO A 24 13.87 -7.27 6.59
CA PRO A 24 14.41 -6.38 5.57
C PRO A 24 13.59 -6.49 4.26
N SER A 25 12.37 -5.91 4.24
CA SER A 25 11.51 -5.93 3.07
C SER A 25 12.10 -5.10 1.93
N THR A 26 12.12 -5.66 0.73
CA THR A 26 12.42 -4.93 -0.52
C THR A 26 11.15 -4.43 -1.22
N GLY A 27 9.97 -4.83 -0.74
CA GLY A 27 8.67 -4.45 -1.29
C GLY A 27 8.09 -3.16 -0.72
N TYR A 28 8.65 -2.65 0.39
CA TYR A 28 8.11 -1.51 1.13
C TYR A 28 9.00 -0.28 1.03
N GLY A 29 8.40 0.89 1.19
CA GLY A 29 9.11 2.14 1.40
C GLY A 29 9.61 2.26 2.84
N TYR A 30 10.77 2.86 3.04
CA TYR A 30 11.36 3.14 4.35
C TYR A 30 11.39 4.64 4.60
N ILE A 31 11.02 5.03 5.81
CA ILE A 31 10.95 6.41 6.27
C ILE A 31 11.94 6.58 7.42
N GLN A 32 12.97 7.39 7.22
CA GLN A 32 13.88 7.76 8.30
C GLN A 32 13.25 8.85 9.17
N GLN A 33 13.10 8.55 10.45
CA GLN A 33 12.60 9.49 11.43
C GLN A 33 13.62 10.60 11.69
N GLY A 34 13.12 11.83 11.78
CA GLY A 34 13.87 13.00 12.13
C GLY A 34 13.67 13.41 13.58
N GLU A 35 13.70 14.74 13.81
CA GLU A 35 13.47 15.29 15.13
C GLU A 35 11.99 15.18 15.53
N PRO A 36 11.70 15.07 16.81
CA PRO A 36 10.33 15.18 17.33
C PRO A 36 9.69 16.48 16.87
N LEU A 37 8.47 16.39 16.36
CA LEU A 37 7.72 17.57 15.96
C LEU A 37 7.19 18.28 17.22
N SER A 38 7.46 19.59 17.33
CA SER A 38 7.03 20.40 18.45
C SER A 38 5.51 20.52 18.52
N GLY A 39 4.94 20.28 19.69
CA GLY A 39 3.50 20.37 19.96
C GLY A 39 3.04 19.34 21.00
N GLU A 40 1.83 19.55 21.52
CA GLU A 40 1.19 18.59 22.42
C GLU A 40 0.36 17.60 21.60
N TYR A 41 0.92 16.42 21.35
CA TYR A 41 0.26 15.35 20.62
C TYR A 41 0.03 14.13 21.52
N LYS A 42 -1.08 13.43 21.31
CA LYS A 42 -1.37 12.19 22.05
C LYS A 42 -0.38 11.07 21.74
N TYR A 43 0.16 11.05 20.53
CA TYR A 43 1.16 10.09 20.06
C TYR A 43 2.40 10.83 19.56
N PRO A 44 3.60 10.23 19.66
CA PRO A 44 4.81 10.85 19.16
C PRO A 44 4.71 11.10 17.64
N VAL A 45 5.20 12.25 17.23
CA VAL A 45 5.27 12.68 15.83
C VAL A 45 6.70 13.10 15.53
N TYR A 46 7.23 12.67 14.41
CA TYR A 46 8.57 13.02 13.98
C TYR A 46 8.55 13.66 12.59
N THR A 47 9.48 14.57 12.32
CA THR A 47 9.77 14.97 10.96
C THR A 47 10.36 13.81 10.18
N VAL A 48 10.29 13.83 8.86
CA VAL A 48 10.92 12.85 7.99
C VAL A 48 12.24 13.41 7.47
N LYS A 49 13.35 12.70 7.75
CA LYS A 49 14.68 13.05 7.20
C LYS A 49 14.84 12.54 5.78
N ARG A 50 14.35 11.35 5.52
CA ARG A 50 14.50 10.68 4.23
C ARG A 50 13.39 9.68 4.01
N PHE A 51 12.94 9.62 2.78
CA PHE A 51 12.04 8.59 2.28
C PHE A 51 12.79 7.75 1.25
N LYS A 52 12.70 6.42 1.31
CA LYS A 52 13.35 5.51 0.35
C LYS A 52 12.39 4.41 -0.03
N GLU A 53 11.86 4.49 -1.24
CA GLU A 53 10.93 3.48 -1.77
C GLU A 53 11.69 2.27 -2.31
N LYS A 54 11.22 1.07 -1.95
CA LYS A 54 11.66 -0.24 -2.45
C LYS A 54 13.18 -0.37 -2.60
N PRO A 55 13.94 -0.35 -1.49
CA PRO A 55 15.39 -0.50 -1.53
C PRO A 55 15.79 -1.92 -1.99
N ASP A 56 17.03 -2.06 -2.44
CA ASP A 56 17.63 -3.38 -2.58
C ASP A 56 17.83 -4.07 -1.21
N GLU A 57 18.04 -5.38 -1.23
CA GLU A 57 18.14 -6.19 -0.01
C GLU A 57 19.26 -5.72 0.94
N THR A 58 20.43 -5.38 0.40
CA THR A 58 21.57 -4.89 1.21
C THR A 58 21.21 -3.56 1.89
N THR A 59 20.52 -2.68 1.19
CA THR A 59 20.03 -1.41 1.73
C THR A 59 18.94 -1.66 2.77
N ALA A 60 17.96 -2.53 2.48
CA ALA A 60 16.88 -2.86 3.42
C ALA A 60 17.42 -3.42 4.76
N GLN A 61 18.44 -4.29 4.72
CA GLN A 61 19.13 -4.81 5.92
C GLN A 61 19.77 -3.69 6.74
N LYS A 62 20.43 -2.72 6.09
CA LYS A 62 21.02 -1.55 6.76
C LYS A 62 19.98 -0.66 7.40
N LEU A 63 18.88 -0.39 6.70
CA LEU A 63 17.78 0.45 7.19
C LEU A 63 17.09 -0.21 8.39
N LEU A 64 16.86 -1.51 8.34
CA LEU A 64 16.35 -2.27 9.48
C LEU A 64 17.29 -2.20 10.68
N GLY A 65 18.57 -2.39 10.47
CA GLY A 65 19.60 -2.41 11.53
C GLY A 65 19.86 -1.06 12.18
N SER A 66 19.52 0.06 11.54
CA SER A 66 19.69 1.42 12.10
C SER A 66 18.72 1.75 13.23
N GLY A 67 17.55 1.13 13.26
CA GLY A 67 16.55 1.31 14.32
C GLY A 67 15.77 2.63 14.30
N ASP A 68 16.08 3.54 13.36
CA ASP A 68 15.45 4.86 13.20
C ASP A 68 14.53 4.93 11.97
N HIS A 69 14.23 3.78 11.37
CA HIS A 69 13.37 3.69 10.20
C HIS A 69 12.04 3.01 10.52
N SER A 70 11.02 3.46 9.82
CA SER A 70 9.71 2.80 9.74
C SER A 70 9.40 2.42 8.30
N TRP A 71 8.58 1.38 8.09
CA TRP A 71 7.99 1.16 6.77
C TRP A 71 6.90 2.19 6.51
N ASN A 72 6.81 2.65 5.28
CA ASN A 72 5.70 3.44 4.80
C ASN A 72 4.44 2.56 4.68
N SER A 73 3.41 2.89 5.44
CA SER A 73 2.15 2.15 5.39
C SER A 73 1.32 2.43 4.13
N GLY A 74 1.67 3.47 3.35
CA GLY A 74 0.84 3.97 2.27
C GLY A 74 -0.43 4.70 2.74
N MET A 75 -0.58 4.93 4.04
CA MET A 75 -1.67 5.71 4.61
C MET A 75 -1.23 7.15 4.83
N PHE A 76 -1.82 8.06 4.07
CA PHE A 76 -1.48 9.48 4.12
C PHE A 76 -2.64 10.31 4.65
N VAL A 77 -2.31 11.37 5.40
CA VAL A 77 -3.26 12.36 5.90
C VAL A 77 -2.70 13.75 5.61
N TRP A 78 -3.45 14.55 4.88
CA TRP A 78 -3.09 15.92 4.53
C TRP A 78 -4.32 16.80 4.28
N ARG A 79 -4.11 18.09 4.24
CA ARG A 79 -5.10 19.04 3.74
C ARG A 79 -5.08 19.03 2.21
N VAL A 80 -6.23 19.26 1.60
CA VAL A 80 -6.36 19.27 0.14
C VAL A 80 -5.51 20.39 -0.48
N ASP A 81 -5.49 21.56 0.13
CA ASP A 81 -4.69 22.70 -0.34
C ASP A 81 -3.18 22.42 -0.23
N THR A 82 -2.73 21.75 0.83
CA THR A 82 -1.32 21.39 1.01
C THR A 82 -0.86 20.39 -0.06
N ILE A 83 -1.63 19.33 -0.33
CA ILE A 83 -1.23 18.36 -1.36
C ILE A 83 -1.32 18.94 -2.77
N LEU A 84 -2.30 19.78 -3.06
CA LEU A 84 -2.41 20.47 -4.35
C LEU A 84 -1.22 21.39 -4.61
N ALA A 85 -0.76 22.14 -3.59
CA ALA A 85 0.44 22.97 -3.69
C ALA A 85 1.70 22.14 -3.95
N GLU A 86 1.84 20.98 -3.33
CA GLU A 86 2.95 20.06 -3.60
C GLU A 86 2.84 19.43 -4.99
N ILE A 87 1.64 19.11 -5.49
CA ILE A 87 1.44 18.63 -6.86
C ILE A 87 1.82 19.72 -7.86
N GLU A 88 1.40 20.97 -7.66
CA GLU A 88 1.78 22.10 -8.51
C GLU A 88 3.29 22.28 -8.59
N LYS A 89 3.98 22.21 -7.43
CA LYS A 89 5.42 22.39 -7.31
C LYS A 89 6.22 21.26 -7.97
N GLN A 90 5.79 20.02 -7.80
CA GLN A 90 6.61 18.83 -8.08
C GLN A 90 6.14 18.02 -9.29
N MET A 91 4.87 18.14 -9.67
CA MET A 91 4.23 17.45 -10.78
C MET A 91 3.34 18.41 -11.59
N PRO A 92 3.93 19.51 -12.15
CA PRO A 92 3.15 20.59 -12.79
C PRO A 92 2.28 20.09 -13.96
N GLU A 93 2.72 19.09 -14.71
CA GLU A 93 1.92 18.51 -15.80
C GLU A 93 0.63 17.86 -15.25
N LEU A 94 0.74 17.13 -14.13
CA LEU A 94 -0.44 16.55 -13.46
C LEU A 94 -1.34 17.66 -12.92
N PHE A 95 -0.76 18.71 -12.32
CA PHE A 95 -1.54 19.83 -11.78
C PHE A 95 -2.37 20.51 -12.87
N HIS A 96 -1.76 20.84 -14.01
CA HIS A 96 -2.47 21.45 -15.14
C HIS A 96 -3.57 20.56 -15.69
N ALA A 97 -3.29 19.27 -15.87
CA ALA A 97 -4.31 18.34 -16.35
C ALA A 97 -5.50 18.22 -15.39
N VAL A 98 -5.24 18.16 -14.08
CA VAL A 98 -6.29 18.10 -13.07
C VAL A 98 -7.11 19.40 -13.02
N ASP A 99 -6.47 20.57 -13.18
CA ASP A 99 -7.14 21.85 -13.20
C ASP A 99 -8.04 22.01 -14.42
N GLU A 100 -7.58 21.62 -15.61
CA GLU A 100 -8.42 21.59 -16.83
C GLU A 100 -9.61 20.63 -16.71
N ILE A 101 -9.38 19.42 -16.17
CA ILE A 101 -10.44 18.45 -15.91
C ILE A 101 -11.46 19.02 -14.91
N ALA A 102 -10.98 19.61 -13.81
CA ALA A 102 -11.85 20.22 -12.80
C ALA A 102 -12.69 21.35 -13.36
N SER A 103 -12.08 22.22 -14.20
CA SER A 103 -12.79 23.32 -14.87
C SER A 103 -13.89 22.84 -15.80
N ALA A 104 -13.69 21.71 -16.47
CA ALA A 104 -14.66 21.11 -17.38
C ALA A 104 -15.68 20.17 -16.68
N TRP A 105 -15.53 19.89 -15.38
CA TRP A 105 -16.26 18.81 -14.70
C TRP A 105 -17.78 18.87 -14.83
N ASN A 106 -18.34 20.08 -14.85
CA ASN A 106 -19.78 20.31 -14.96
C ASN A 106 -20.22 20.78 -16.36
N THR A 107 -19.39 20.55 -17.38
CA THR A 107 -19.69 20.93 -18.78
C THR A 107 -19.91 19.70 -19.66
N PRO A 108 -20.55 19.86 -20.84
CA PRO A 108 -20.70 18.76 -21.80
C PRO A 108 -19.38 18.17 -22.30
N GLU A 109 -18.30 18.94 -22.28
CA GLU A 109 -16.97 18.58 -22.78
C GLU A 109 -16.16 17.74 -21.78
N ARG A 110 -16.67 17.48 -20.56
CA ARG A 110 -15.98 16.77 -19.48
C ARG A 110 -15.28 15.48 -19.94
N ASP A 111 -16.02 14.61 -20.62
CA ASP A 111 -15.51 13.27 -20.96
C ASP A 111 -14.42 13.33 -22.04
N ASP A 112 -14.47 14.30 -22.93
CA ASP A 112 -13.43 14.51 -23.96
C ASP A 112 -12.19 15.14 -23.36
N ILE A 113 -12.33 16.13 -22.47
CA ILE A 113 -11.20 16.74 -21.77
C ILE A 113 -10.55 15.73 -20.81
N LEU A 114 -11.35 15.00 -20.03
CA LEU A 114 -10.82 13.94 -19.15
C LEU A 114 -9.99 12.93 -19.95
N ARG A 115 -10.50 12.46 -21.07
CA ARG A 115 -9.79 11.47 -21.90
C ARG A 115 -8.50 12.03 -22.49
N SER A 116 -8.55 13.24 -23.06
CA SER A 116 -7.38 13.87 -23.68
C SER A 116 -6.29 14.18 -22.67
N GLN A 117 -6.62 14.72 -21.50
CA GLN A 117 -5.65 15.10 -20.48
C GLN A 117 -5.07 13.89 -19.75
N TRP A 118 -5.90 12.87 -19.45
CA TRP A 118 -5.45 11.71 -18.67
C TRP A 118 -4.59 10.74 -19.47
N GLN A 119 -4.84 10.63 -20.77
CA GLN A 119 -4.15 9.67 -21.64
C GLN A 119 -2.65 9.92 -21.76
N ASP A 120 -2.23 11.18 -21.74
CA ASP A 120 -0.84 11.60 -21.97
C ASP A 120 -0.04 11.76 -20.66
N LEU A 121 -0.70 11.63 -19.50
CA LEU A 121 -0.04 11.75 -18.21
C LEU A 121 0.89 10.57 -17.93
N LYS A 122 2.11 10.89 -17.53
CA LYS A 122 3.05 9.89 -17.03
C LYS A 122 2.56 9.30 -15.72
N SER A 123 2.36 7.98 -15.67
CA SER A 123 2.04 7.28 -14.43
C SER A 123 3.20 7.40 -13.43
N GLN A 124 2.91 7.95 -12.25
CA GLN A 124 3.87 8.10 -11.17
C GLN A 124 3.16 7.97 -9.82
N THR A 125 3.75 7.22 -8.89
CA THR A 125 3.18 7.09 -7.54
C THR A 125 3.41 8.38 -6.74
N ILE A 126 2.55 8.62 -5.76
CA ILE A 126 2.65 9.76 -4.84
C ILE A 126 3.98 9.72 -4.05
N ASP A 127 4.49 8.52 -3.77
CA ASP A 127 5.74 8.30 -3.05
C ASP A 127 6.92 8.93 -3.78
N TYR A 128 7.14 8.57 -5.05
CA TYR A 128 8.22 9.13 -5.88
C TYR A 128 7.93 10.55 -6.36
N GLY A 129 6.67 10.85 -6.66
CA GLY A 129 6.29 12.15 -7.20
C GLY A 129 6.41 13.27 -6.18
N ILE A 130 6.01 13.01 -4.94
CA ILE A 130 5.86 14.03 -3.90
C ILE A 130 6.61 13.66 -2.62
N MET A 131 6.32 12.50 -1.99
CA MET A 131 6.75 12.21 -0.63
C MET A 131 8.28 12.18 -0.46
N GLU A 132 9.02 11.70 -1.46
CA GLU A 132 10.50 11.69 -1.43
C GLU A 132 11.11 13.10 -1.51
N LYS A 133 10.36 14.11 -1.98
CA LYS A 133 10.87 15.44 -2.28
C LYS A 133 10.26 16.54 -1.41
N ALA A 134 9.11 16.27 -0.80
CA ALA A 134 8.41 17.25 0.01
C ALA A 134 9.20 17.59 1.28
N GLU A 135 9.26 18.88 1.62
CA GLU A 135 10.04 19.38 2.75
C GLU A 135 9.31 19.21 4.10
N ARG A 136 7.97 19.23 4.07
CA ARG A 136 7.14 19.19 5.28
C ARG A 136 6.42 17.84 5.38
N VAL A 137 7.19 16.80 5.62
CA VAL A 137 6.65 15.45 5.84
C VAL A 137 6.81 15.08 7.31
N ALA A 138 5.76 14.52 7.89
CA ALA A 138 5.76 14.01 9.26
C ALA A 138 5.37 12.52 9.26
N VAL A 139 5.97 11.78 10.19
CA VAL A 139 5.65 10.36 10.41
C VAL A 139 5.16 10.14 11.83
N LEU A 140 4.06 9.40 11.97
CA LEU A 140 3.56 8.89 13.23
C LEU A 140 3.88 7.40 13.33
N PRO A 141 4.74 6.98 14.28
CA PRO A 141 4.94 5.56 14.54
C PRO A 141 3.63 4.88 14.92
N ALA A 142 3.27 3.83 14.20
CA ALA A 142 2.03 3.08 14.34
C ALA A 142 2.30 1.63 14.78
N GLY A 143 3.18 1.46 15.77
CA GLY A 143 3.48 0.16 16.35
C GLY A 143 2.21 -0.49 16.95
N GLY A 144 2.07 -1.80 16.75
CA GLY A 144 0.94 -2.56 17.28
C GLY A 144 -0.39 -2.35 16.56
N LEU A 145 -0.38 -1.72 15.38
CA LEU A 145 -1.58 -1.52 14.57
C LEU A 145 -2.12 -2.81 13.93
N GLY A 146 -1.34 -3.89 13.93
CA GLY A 146 -1.69 -5.12 13.21
C GLY A 146 -1.72 -4.92 11.68
N TRP A 147 -0.95 -3.95 11.20
CA TRP A 147 -0.88 -3.68 9.75
C TRP A 147 -0.12 -4.77 9.02
N SER A 148 -0.66 -5.21 7.90
CA SER A 148 0.01 -6.01 6.88
C SER A 148 -0.32 -5.41 5.52
N ASP A 149 0.67 -5.37 4.62
CA ASP A 149 0.45 -5.00 3.23
C ASP A 149 -0.09 -6.21 2.48
N VAL A 150 -1.42 -6.31 2.40
CA VAL A 150 -2.08 -7.36 1.61
C VAL A 150 -2.03 -6.97 0.13
N GLY A 151 -0.79 -6.89 -0.41
CA GLY A 151 -0.53 -6.50 -1.80
C GLY A 151 -0.48 -7.66 -2.79
N SER A 152 -0.56 -8.89 -2.30
CA SER A 152 -0.48 -10.11 -3.09
C SER A 152 -1.24 -11.26 -2.44
N TRP A 153 -1.50 -12.33 -3.18
CA TRP A 153 -2.24 -13.48 -2.67
C TRP A 153 -1.52 -14.19 -1.54
N ASP A 154 -0.18 -14.29 -1.59
CA ASP A 154 0.64 -14.91 -0.54
C ASP A 154 0.57 -14.15 0.79
N SER A 155 0.42 -12.83 0.79
CA SER A 155 0.29 -12.05 2.03
C SER A 155 -1.00 -12.36 2.81
N LEU A 156 -1.99 -13.02 2.23
CA LEU A 156 -3.17 -13.48 2.96
C LEU A 156 -2.84 -14.55 4.01
N PHE A 157 -1.76 -15.32 3.84
CA PHE A 157 -1.29 -16.26 4.88
C PHE A 157 -0.82 -15.55 6.16
N GLU A 158 -0.43 -14.28 6.08
CA GLU A 158 -0.01 -13.49 7.25
C GLU A 158 -1.18 -12.98 8.08
N VAL A 159 -2.34 -12.79 7.46
CA VAL A 159 -3.51 -12.12 8.09
C VAL A 159 -4.67 -13.06 8.37
N LEU A 160 -4.77 -14.18 7.66
CA LEU A 160 -5.82 -15.15 7.84
C LEU A 160 -5.32 -16.35 8.65
N LEU A 161 -6.21 -16.94 9.43
CA LEU A 161 -5.89 -18.12 10.23
C LEU A 161 -5.92 -19.38 9.36
N PRO A 162 -4.81 -20.13 9.27
CA PRO A 162 -4.78 -21.38 8.55
C PRO A 162 -5.51 -22.49 9.31
N ASP A 163 -5.96 -23.50 8.59
CA ASP A 163 -6.46 -24.76 9.16
C ASP A 163 -5.29 -25.61 9.71
N LYS A 164 -5.63 -26.80 10.22
CA LYS A 164 -4.64 -27.75 10.79
C LYS A 164 -3.59 -28.25 9.79
N ASN A 165 -3.83 -28.11 8.50
CA ASN A 165 -2.92 -28.48 7.41
C ASN A 165 -2.18 -27.26 6.82
N GLY A 166 -2.31 -26.08 7.42
CA GLY A 166 -1.73 -24.86 6.92
C GLY A 166 -2.50 -24.21 5.76
N ASN A 167 -3.68 -24.70 5.40
CA ASN A 167 -4.46 -24.15 4.31
C ASN A 167 -5.26 -22.93 4.78
N VAL A 168 -5.38 -21.96 3.91
CA VAL A 168 -6.24 -20.77 4.09
C VAL A 168 -7.33 -20.80 3.04
N ALA A 169 -8.56 -21.05 3.46
CA ALA A 169 -9.72 -20.97 2.59
C ALA A 169 -10.52 -19.71 2.92
N THR A 170 -10.71 -18.85 1.94
CA THR A 170 -11.48 -17.61 2.11
C THR A 170 -12.58 -17.56 1.07
N ASN A 171 -13.76 -17.16 1.52
CA ASN A 171 -14.98 -17.13 0.72
C ASN A 171 -15.29 -18.49 0.06
N ALA A 172 -14.81 -19.59 0.65
CA ALA A 172 -14.86 -20.94 0.10
C ALA A 172 -15.58 -21.89 1.09
N GLU A 173 -16.84 -21.60 1.41
CA GLU A 173 -17.68 -22.48 2.25
C GLU A 173 -17.83 -23.89 1.62
N HIS A 174 -17.65 -23.98 0.32
CA HIS A 174 -17.67 -25.21 -0.47
C HIS A 174 -16.26 -25.58 -0.95
N HIS A 175 -15.34 -25.82 -0.02
CA HIS A 175 -13.99 -26.30 -0.32
C HIS A 175 -13.77 -27.70 0.29
N LEU A 176 -13.19 -28.59 -0.51
CA LEU A 176 -12.76 -29.92 -0.07
C LEU A 176 -11.26 -30.10 -0.38
N ALA A 177 -10.46 -30.21 0.67
CA ALA A 177 -9.03 -30.46 0.56
C ALA A 177 -8.70 -31.92 0.90
N LEU A 178 -8.06 -32.63 -0.02
CA LEU A 178 -7.53 -33.98 0.18
C LEU A 178 -6.02 -33.92 -0.06
N ASP A 179 -5.24 -34.38 0.94
CA ASP A 179 -3.76 -34.31 0.88
C ASP A 179 -3.24 -32.96 0.39
N THR A 180 -3.87 -31.87 0.84
CA THR A 180 -3.56 -30.50 0.46
C THR A 180 -3.02 -29.75 1.68
N HIS A 181 -1.86 -29.09 1.52
CA HIS A 181 -1.15 -28.41 2.59
C HIS A 181 -0.70 -27.02 2.14
N ASN A 182 -0.57 -26.08 3.10
CA ASN A 182 -0.02 -24.73 2.90
C ASN A 182 -0.58 -24.04 1.64
N THR A 183 -1.87 -24.24 1.35
CA THR A 183 -2.49 -23.78 0.11
C THR A 183 -3.55 -22.73 0.41
N LEU A 184 -3.48 -21.59 -0.31
CA LEU A 184 -4.52 -20.59 -0.30
C LEU A 184 -5.60 -20.95 -1.33
N ILE A 185 -6.85 -20.93 -0.90
CA ILE A 185 -8.01 -21.15 -1.76
C ILE A 185 -8.96 -19.96 -1.60
N TYR A 186 -9.22 -19.28 -2.69
CA TYR A 186 -10.22 -18.21 -2.78
C TYR A 186 -11.24 -18.57 -3.86
N SER A 187 -12.53 -18.38 -3.59
CA SER A 187 -13.57 -18.45 -4.60
C SER A 187 -14.47 -17.21 -4.53
N ALA A 188 -14.65 -16.51 -5.64
CA ALA A 188 -15.61 -15.42 -5.75
C ALA A 188 -17.07 -15.93 -5.80
N SER A 189 -17.28 -17.21 -6.02
CA SER A 189 -18.61 -17.84 -6.08
C SER A 189 -18.86 -18.67 -4.83
N ASP A 190 -19.92 -18.35 -4.12
CA ASP A 190 -20.44 -19.13 -2.98
C ASP A 190 -21.11 -20.46 -3.37
N GLN A 191 -21.35 -20.66 -4.66
CA GLN A 191 -22.02 -21.87 -5.18
C GLN A 191 -21.06 -22.89 -5.81
N ARG A 192 -19.78 -22.53 -6.00
CA ARG A 192 -18.80 -23.42 -6.64
C ARG A 192 -18.08 -24.27 -5.60
N LEU A 193 -18.17 -25.59 -5.76
CA LEU A 193 -17.32 -26.50 -5.01
C LEU A 193 -15.91 -26.50 -5.61
N VAL A 194 -14.93 -26.10 -4.82
CA VAL A 194 -13.51 -26.21 -5.15
C VAL A 194 -12.93 -27.43 -4.47
N VAL A 195 -12.40 -28.38 -5.24
CA VAL A 195 -11.74 -29.58 -4.72
C VAL A 195 -10.26 -29.50 -5.06
N THR A 196 -9.42 -29.62 -4.04
CA THR A 196 -7.95 -29.67 -4.19
C THR A 196 -7.44 -31.03 -3.70
N ILE A 197 -6.55 -31.66 -4.47
CA ILE A 197 -5.99 -32.98 -4.14
C ILE A 197 -4.48 -32.95 -4.37
N GLY A 198 -3.70 -33.25 -3.32
CA GLY A 198 -2.24 -33.38 -3.42
C GLY A 198 -1.52 -32.07 -3.71
N LEU A 199 -2.09 -30.91 -3.34
CA LEU A 199 -1.43 -29.62 -3.49
C LEU A 199 -0.59 -29.31 -2.25
N ASP A 200 0.57 -28.70 -2.47
CA ASP A 200 1.44 -28.20 -1.41
C ASP A 200 2.13 -26.90 -1.87
N ASP A 201 1.98 -25.84 -1.06
CA ASP A 201 2.46 -24.48 -1.35
C ASP A 201 1.85 -23.87 -2.64
N PHE A 202 0.53 -23.92 -2.77
CA PHE A 202 -0.19 -23.34 -3.91
C PHE A 202 -1.09 -22.17 -3.53
N VAL A 203 -1.40 -21.39 -4.54
CA VAL A 203 -2.46 -20.38 -4.55
C VAL A 203 -3.47 -20.76 -5.63
N VAL A 204 -4.72 -20.93 -5.24
CA VAL A 204 -5.86 -21.25 -6.12
C VAL A 204 -6.88 -20.13 -5.97
N VAL A 205 -7.11 -19.38 -7.03
CA VAL A 205 -8.03 -18.22 -7.05
C VAL A 205 -9.03 -18.40 -8.18
N ASP A 206 -10.28 -18.60 -7.81
CA ASP A 206 -11.42 -18.58 -8.71
C ASP A 206 -12.12 -17.21 -8.60
N ALA A 207 -11.90 -16.35 -9.60
CA ALA A 207 -12.47 -15.00 -9.68
C ALA A 207 -13.71 -14.93 -10.61
N GLY A 208 -14.35 -16.04 -10.86
CA GLY A 208 -15.56 -16.15 -11.68
C GLY A 208 -15.28 -16.52 -13.13
N ASP A 209 -14.75 -15.61 -13.91
CA ASP A 209 -14.35 -15.84 -15.31
C ASP A 209 -12.88 -16.27 -15.46
N VAL A 210 -12.08 -16.11 -14.41
CA VAL A 210 -10.67 -16.50 -14.37
C VAL A 210 -10.40 -17.47 -13.23
N LEU A 211 -9.71 -18.57 -13.52
CA LEU A 211 -9.14 -19.47 -12.55
C LEU A 211 -7.61 -19.39 -12.60
N MET A 212 -7.00 -18.88 -11.54
CA MET A 212 -5.56 -18.86 -11.39
C MET A 212 -5.10 -19.98 -10.44
N ILE A 213 -4.09 -20.74 -10.86
CA ILE A 213 -3.41 -21.74 -10.03
C ILE A 213 -1.91 -21.54 -10.20
N CYS A 214 -1.21 -21.26 -9.12
CA CYS A 214 0.25 -21.11 -9.15
C CYS A 214 0.89 -21.58 -7.84
N LYS A 215 2.19 -21.75 -7.83
CA LYS A 215 2.97 -21.89 -6.60
C LYS A 215 2.94 -20.57 -5.82
N THR A 216 2.95 -20.62 -4.50
CA THR A 216 2.90 -19.44 -3.63
C THR A 216 4.02 -18.46 -3.95
N ASP A 217 5.24 -18.95 -4.19
CA ASP A 217 6.42 -18.13 -4.58
C ASP A 217 6.32 -17.51 -5.98
N GLN A 218 5.32 -17.88 -6.78
CA GLN A 218 5.07 -17.34 -8.11
C GLN A 218 3.86 -16.40 -8.17
N SER A 219 3.18 -16.19 -7.04
CA SER A 219 1.92 -15.43 -6.98
C SER A 219 2.04 -13.98 -7.49
N GLN A 220 3.21 -13.37 -7.32
CA GLN A 220 3.50 -12.01 -7.81
C GLN A 220 3.48 -11.87 -9.34
N LYS A 221 3.69 -12.96 -10.08
CA LYS A 221 3.68 -12.95 -11.56
C LYS A 221 2.30 -12.67 -12.16
N VAL A 222 1.25 -12.68 -11.36
CA VAL A 222 -0.10 -12.28 -11.82
C VAL A 222 -0.14 -10.83 -12.33
N ARG A 223 0.87 -10.03 -12.02
CA ARG A 223 1.00 -8.63 -12.47
C ARG A 223 1.53 -8.47 -13.89
N ASP A 224 2.15 -9.51 -14.44
CA ASP A 224 2.70 -9.55 -15.81
C ASP A 224 1.60 -9.88 -16.83
#